data_570d2b472ee545bb328d583dcc5b9ce4
#
_entry.id   570d2b472ee545bb328d583dcc5b9ce4
#
_cell.length_a   1.000
_cell.length_b   1.000
_cell.length_c   1.000
_cell.angle_alpha   90.00
_cell.angle_beta   90.00
_cell.angle_gamma   90.00
#
_symmetry.space_group_name_H-M   'P 1'
#
loop_
_entity.id
_entity.type
_entity.pdbx_description
1 polymer ?
#
loop_
_entity_poly.entity_id
_entity_poly.type
_entity_poly.pdbx_seq_one_letter_code
_entity_poly.pdbx_strand_id
1 'polypeptide(L)'
;MKKISFAVLMSFLCFISLVPTVDAAVIDHDKVVGFNEVVPTTISQKAEKKFQPYLKVYSGCVPFPAVDAQGNTSGGLQPSGSSKGDCSKHTGQVYSRSTWYNGVWAIMYAWYFPKDEPSPGLGHRHDWEGIVVWVDNPSNQNANVLSIAYSGHGKFTNVQPNVRNMKDTHPLIAYNSTWPINHELHISDQVGGTQPLIGWEDLTPAARNALNTTDFGKANVPFNDPHFTIHLEKAWFR
;
A
#
# COMPACT_ATOMS: atom_id res chain seq x y z
N MET A 1 -46.27 27.17 56.74
CA MET A 1 -45.94 25.87 56.10
C MET A 1 -44.79 26.17 55.12
N LYS A 2 -43.52 25.84 55.46
CA LYS A 2 -42.35 26.03 54.57
C LYS A 2 -42.16 24.77 53.74
N LYS A 3 -42.16 24.95 52.39
CA LYS A 3 -41.86 23.84 51.45
C LYS A 3 -40.31 23.75 51.31
N ILE A 4 -39.76 22.62 51.67
CA ILE A 4 -38.35 22.28 51.47
C ILE A 4 -38.25 21.60 50.12
N SER A 5 -37.58 22.22 49.15
CA SER A 5 -37.24 21.59 47.86
C SER A 5 -35.92 20.86 48.01
N PHE A 6 -35.94 19.52 47.78
CA PHE A 6 -34.75 18.72 47.68
C PHE A 6 -34.27 18.75 46.22
N ALA A 7 -33.08 19.33 46.02
CA ALA A 7 -32.37 19.23 44.75
C ALA A 7 -31.50 17.97 44.77
N VAL A 8 -31.81 17.00 43.90
CA VAL A 8 -31.00 15.79 43.68
C VAL A 8 -29.88 16.17 42.70
N LEU A 9 -28.67 16.23 43.20
CA LEU A 9 -27.46 16.44 42.39
C LEU A 9 -27.03 15.08 41.80
N MET A 10 -27.29 14.89 40.51
CA MET A 10 -26.92 13.67 39.80
C MET A 10 -25.48 13.81 39.27
N SER A 11 -24.51 13.25 40.00
CA SER A 11 -23.11 13.23 39.57
C SER A 11 -22.93 12.24 38.40
N PHE A 12 -22.64 12.76 37.23
CA PHE A 12 -22.25 11.95 36.08
C PHE A 12 -20.77 11.57 36.24
N LEU A 13 -20.48 10.31 36.65
CA LEU A 13 -19.13 9.75 36.64
C LEU A 13 -18.79 9.40 35.19
N CYS A 14 -17.98 10.22 34.55
CA CYS A 14 -17.41 9.93 33.24
C CYS A 14 -16.29 8.90 33.42
N PHE A 15 -16.55 7.62 33.13
CA PHE A 15 -15.50 6.61 33.05
C PHE A 15 -14.65 6.87 31.80
N ILE A 16 -13.50 7.48 31.97
CA ILE A 16 -12.46 7.51 30.93
C ILE A 16 -11.83 6.12 30.92
N SER A 17 -12.24 5.27 29.99
CA SER A 17 -11.54 4.02 29.70
C SER A 17 -10.19 4.36 29.08
N LEU A 18 -9.11 4.23 29.84
CA LEU A 18 -7.75 4.20 29.32
C LEU A 18 -7.62 2.94 28.45
N VAL A 19 -7.74 3.12 27.13
CA VAL A 19 -7.33 2.09 26.18
C VAL A 19 -5.79 2.06 26.25
N PRO A 20 -5.17 0.93 26.60
CA PRO A 20 -3.73 0.85 26.59
C PRO A 20 -3.23 1.10 25.16
N THR A 21 -2.41 2.12 24.98
CA THR A 21 -1.65 2.31 23.76
C THR A 21 -0.61 1.20 23.70
N VAL A 22 -0.86 0.19 22.89
CA VAL A 22 0.19 -0.77 22.52
C VAL A 22 1.11 -0.01 21.57
N ASP A 23 2.34 0.26 22.00
CA ASP A 23 3.35 0.82 21.13
C ASP A 23 3.59 -0.15 19.97
N ALA A 24 3.54 0.37 18.75
CA ALA A 24 3.81 -0.41 17.54
C ALA A 24 5.23 -0.98 17.60
N ALA A 25 5.36 -2.30 17.54
CA ALA A 25 6.65 -2.98 17.58
C ALA A 25 7.17 -3.23 16.15
N VAL A 26 8.50 -3.21 15.99
CA VAL A 26 9.16 -3.74 14.80
C VAL A 26 9.37 -5.23 15.02
N ILE A 27 8.81 -6.06 14.15
CA ILE A 27 8.85 -7.53 14.25
C ILE A 27 9.49 -8.16 13.00
N ASP A 28 9.85 -9.42 13.05
CA ASP A 28 10.42 -10.12 11.91
C ASP A 28 9.47 -10.04 10.70
N HIS A 29 10.02 -9.87 9.50
CA HIS A 29 9.26 -9.65 8.26
C HIS A 29 8.24 -10.76 7.97
N ASP A 30 8.52 -12.00 8.38
CA ASP A 30 7.68 -13.18 8.20
C ASP A 30 6.66 -13.39 9.32
N LYS A 31 6.65 -12.53 10.34
CA LYS A 31 5.70 -12.54 11.47
C LYS A 31 4.60 -11.50 11.34
N VAL A 32 4.73 -10.58 10.39
CA VAL A 32 3.69 -9.58 10.13
C VAL A 32 2.45 -10.26 9.54
N VAL A 33 1.35 -10.24 10.26
CA VAL A 33 0.08 -10.81 9.79
C VAL A 33 -0.62 -9.80 8.90
N GLY A 34 -0.74 -10.10 7.61
CA GLY A 34 -1.44 -9.26 6.66
C GLY A 34 -2.95 -9.22 6.89
N PHE A 35 -3.60 -8.26 6.24
CA PHE A 35 -5.05 -8.09 6.28
C PHE A 35 -5.73 -9.04 5.29
N ASN A 36 -6.92 -9.52 5.66
CA ASN A 36 -7.80 -10.17 4.71
C ASN A 36 -8.27 -9.18 3.64
N GLU A 37 -8.48 -9.68 2.43
CA GLU A 37 -9.08 -8.85 1.37
C GLU A 37 -10.47 -8.37 1.78
N VAL A 38 -10.73 -7.08 1.61
CA VAL A 38 -12.01 -6.46 1.93
C VAL A 38 -13.02 -6.75 0.81
N VAL A 39 -14.23 -7.15 1.19
CA VAL A 39 -15.35 -7.26 0.24
C VAL A 39 -15.80 -5.86 -0.15
N PRO A 40 -15.70 -5.46 -1.44
CA PRO A 40 -15.96 -4.10 -1.86
C PRO A 40 -17.43 -3.69 -1.71
N THR A 41 -17.70 -2.65 -0.92
CA THR A 41 -19.05 -2.09 -0.71
C THR A 41 -19.18 -0.67 -1.23
N THR A 42 -18.14 0.17 -1.06
CA THR A 42 -18.11 1.56 -1.53
C THR A 42 -17.68 1.66 -2.99
N ILE A 43 -17.89 2.83 -3.60
CA ILE A 43 -17.43 3.12 -4.97
C ILE A 43 -15.90 3.02 -5.06
N SER A 44 -15.18 3.55 -4.09
CA SER A 44 -13.71 3.49 -4.02
C SER A 44 -13.22 2.05 -3.98
N GLN A 45 -13.72 1.24 -3.04
CA GLN A 45 -13.34 -0.17 -2.90
C GLN A 45 -13.64 -0.98 -4.17
N LYS A 46 -14.81 -0.73 -4.82
CA LYS A 46 -15.16 -1.38 -6.09
C LYS A 46 -14.21 -0.99 -7.21
N ALA A 47 -13.83 0.27 -7.31
CA ALA A 47 -12.85 0.73 -8.29
C ALA A 47 -11.46 0.15 -7.99
N GLU A 48 -11.01 0.19 -6.75
CA GLU A 48 -9.72 -0.38 -6.33
C GLU A 48 -9.65 -1.88 -6.63
N LYS A 49 -10.72 -2.63 -6.41
CA LYS A 49 -10.77 -4.05 -6.77
C LYS A 49 -10.83 -4.28 -8.28
N LYS A 50 -11.62 -3.47 -9.02
CA LYS A 50 -11.80 -3.57 -10.47
C LYS A 50 -10.48 -3.34 -11.23
N PHE A 51 -9.68 -2.38 -10.78
CA PHE A 51 -8.43 -1.98 -11.43
C PHE A 51 -7.17 -2.50 -10.72
N GLN A 52 -7.31 -3.44 -9.78
CA GLN A 52 -6.19 -4.04 -9.07
C GLN A 52 -5.17 -4.63 -10.05
N PRO A 53 -3.89 -4.23 -10.01
CA PRO A 53 -2.90 -4.74 -10.95
C PRO A 53 -2.53 -6.21 -10.67
N TYR A 54 -2.10 -6.91 -11.72
CA TYR A 54 -1.33 -8.14 -11.59
C TYR A 54 0.14 -7.79 -11.42
N LEU A 55 0.80 -8.43 -10.45
CA LEU A 55 2.23 -8.27 -10.23
C LEU A 55 3.00 -9.54 -10.60
N LYS A 56 3.92 -9.42 -11.55
CA LYS A 56 4.89 -10.46 -11.91
C LYS A 56 6.25 -10.16 -11.30
N VAL A 57 6.69 -10.97 -10.36
CA VAL A 57 8.03 -10.84 -9.77
C VAL A 57 9.00 -11.69 -10.61
N TYR A 58 9.96 -11.05 -11.27
CA TYR A 58 10.99 -11.73 -12.05
C TYR A 58 12.26 -11.99 -11.23
N SER A 59 12.60 -11.07 -10.32
CA SER A 59 13.77 -11.17 -9.45
C SER A 59 13.49 -10.52 -8.10
N GLY A 60 14.31 -10.81 -7.08
CA GLY A 60 14.16 -10.27 -5.74
C GLY A 60 13.09 -10.94 -4.90
N CYS A 61 12.68 -10.27 -3.83
CA CYS A 61 11.63 -10.70 -2.93
C CYS A 61 10.25 -10.68 -3.60
N VAL A 62 9.34 -11.56 -3.16
CA VAL A 62 7.91 -11.34 -3.38
C VAL A 62 7.37 -10.31 -2.39
N PRO A 63 6.19 -9.70 -2.64
CA PRO A 63 5.58 -8.78 -1.66
C PRO A 63 5.29 -9.47 -0.32
N PHE A 64 5.42 -8.71 0.77
CA PHE A 64 5.06 -9.09 2.13
C PHE A 64 4.11 -8.06 2.75
N PRO A 65 3.38 -8.38 3.83
CA PRO A 65 2.75 -7.36 4.65
C PRO A 65 3.80 -6.47 5.32
N ALA A 66 3.57 -5.16 5.32
CA ALA A 66 4.46 -4.20 6.00
C ALA A 66 4.00 -3.89 7.42
N VAL A 67 2.71 -4.09 7.70
CA VAL A 67 2.08 -3.75 8.98
C VAL A 67 0.93 -4.72 9.26
N ASP A 68 0.70 -5.02 10.54
CA ASP A 68 -0.45 -5.78 11.02
C ASP A 68 -1.55 -4.87 11.60
N ALA A 69 -2.67 -5.47 12.01
CA ALA A 69 -3.81 -4.73 12.57
C ALA A 69 -3.51 -4.03 13.91
N GLN A 70 -2.49 -4.46 14.64
CA GLN A 70 -2.02 -3.87 15.90
C GLN A 70 -1.05 -2.71 15.66
N GLY A 71 -0.59 -2.52 14.41
CA GLY A 71 0.39 -1.51 14.06
C GLY A 71 1.84 -2.00 14.14
N ASN A 72 2.09 -3.30 14.41
CA ASN A 72 3.44 -3.83 14.33
C ASN A 72 3.93 -3.78 12.88
N THR A 73 5.16 -3.35 12.68
CA THR A 73 5.75 -3.17 11.35
C THR A 73 6.85 -4.18 11.08
N SER A 74 7.03 -4.49 9.80
CA SER A 74 8.10 -5.37 9.33
C SER A 74 9.48 -4.79 9.61
N GLY A 75 10.35 -5.56 10.24
CA GLY A 75 11.77 -5.24 10.41
C GLY A 75 12.60 -5.40 9.13
N GLY A 76 11.98 -5.91 8.06
CA GLY A 76 12.67 -6.14 6.79
C GLY A 76 13.81 -7.14 6.87
N LEU A 77 14.59 -7.21 5.78
CA LEU A 77 15.78 -8.05 5.66
C LEU A 77 17.01 -7.22 5.28
N GLN A 78 18.16 -7.58 5.79
CA GLN A 78 19.42 -7.02 5.30
C GLN A 78 19.76 -7.62 3.92
N PRO A 79 20.29 -6.80 2.98
CA PRO A 79 20.81 -7.32 1.73
C PRO A 79 22.06 -8.16 2.02
N SER A 80 21.90 -9.47 1.96
CA SER A 80 22.96 -10.45 2.18
C SER A 80 22.61 -11.78 1.52
N GLY A 81 23.53 -12.35 0.76
CA GLY A 81 23.35 -13.65 0.09
C GLY A 81 22.56 -13.56 -1.20
N SER A 82 21.44 -14.29 -1.31
CA SER A 82 20.59 -14.30 -2.50
C SER A 82 19.58 -13.18 -2.48
N SER A 83 19.36 -12.51 -3.62
CA SER A 83 18.35 -11.45 -3.78
C SER A 83 16.93 -11.84 -3.33
N LYS A 84 16.61 -13.11 -3.32
CA LYS A 84 15.34 -13.67 -2.83
C LYS A 84 15.48 -14.60 -1.62
N GLY A 85 16.64 -14.57 -0.95
CA GLY A 85 16.85 -15.31 0.30
C GLY A 85 15.87 -14.87 1.36
N ASP A 86 15.20 -15.83 2.01
CA ASP A 86 14.19 -15.66 3.08
C ASP A 86 12.95 -14.85 2.71
N CYS A 87 12.78 -14.49 1.42
CA CYS A 87 11.62 -13.72 0.93
C CYS A 87 11.08 -14.19 -0.43
N SER A 88 11.33 -15.45 -0.80
CA SER A 88 10.94 -15.99 -2.11
C SER A 88 9.49 -16.48 -2.19
N LYS A 89 8.79 -16.58 -1.05
CA LYS A 89 7.41 -17.11 -0.97
C LYS A 89 6.63 -16.40 0.13
N HIS A 90 5.53 -15.81 -0.23
CA HIS A 90 4.51 -15.26 0.68
C HIS A 90 3.22 -14.99 -0.11
N THR A 91 2.06 -15.00 0.56
CA THR A 91 0.81 -14.54 -0.06
C THR A 91 0.88 -13.06 -0.42
N GLY A 92 1.64 -12.30 0.37
CA GLY A 92 1.83 -10.87 0.18
C GLY A 92 0.65 -10.03 0.64
N GLN A 93 0.76 -8.75 0.35
CA GLN A 93 -0.28 -7.75 0.54
C GLN A 93 -0.13 -6.72 -0.56
N VAL A 94 -1.23 -6.22 -1.11
CA VAL A 94 -1.27 -4.99 -1.89
C VAL A 94 -2.11 -3.98 -1.14
N TYR A 95 -1.58 -2.77 -1.03
CA TYR A 95 -2.25 -1.63 -0.39
C TYR A 95 -2.79 -0.71 -1.47
N SER A 96 -3.93 -0.06 -1.20
CA SER A 96 -4.48 0.96 -2.09
C SER A 96 -4.89 2.21 -1.34
N ARG A 97 -4.88 3.33 -2.05
CA ARG A 97 -5.50 4.59 -1.65
C ARG A 97 -5.98 5.33 -2.88
N SER A 98 -7.20 5.86 -2.84
CA SER A 98 -7.77 6.51 -4.00
C SER A 98 -8.45 7.84 -3.67
N THR A 99 -8.43 8.76 -4.64
CA THR A 99 -9.05 10.08 -4.51
C THR A 99 -9.30 10.72 -5.87
N TRP A 100 -10.12 11.76 -5.91
CA TRP A 100 -10.18 12.68 -7.04
C TRP A 100 -8.93 13.57 -7.07
N TYR A 101 -8.28 13.64 -8.23
CA TYR A 101 -7.13 14.50 -8.47
C TYR A 101 -7.24 15.15 -9.85
N ASN A 102 -7.24 16.48 -9.90
CA ASN A 102 -7.36 17.25 -11.16
C ASN A 102 -8.49 16.79 -12.10
N GLY A 103 -9.64 16.39 -11.55
CA GLY A 103 -10.83 16.00 -12.31
C GLY A 103 -10.84 14.56 -12.83
N VAL A 104 -9.87 13.73 -12.43
CA VAL A 104 -9.84 12.28 -12.70
C VAL A 104 -9.68 11.51 -11.40
N TRP A 105 -10.01 10.22 -11.40
CA TRP A 105 -9.86 9.37 -10.23
C TRP A 105 -8.48 8.72 -10.24
N ALA A 106 -7.71 8.96 -9.19
CA ALA A 106 -6.41 8.34 -8.95
C ALA A 106 -6.57 7.15 -8.02
N ILE A 107 -6.03 5.98 -8.40
CA ILE A 107 -5.91 4.81 -7.53
C ILE A 107 -4.44 4.46 -7.44
N MET A 108 -3.85 4.69 -6.28
CA MET A 108 -2.49 4.24 -5.99
C MET A 108 -2.55 2.83 -5.43
N TYR A 109 -1.71 1.94 -5.97
CA TYR A 109 -1.42 0.62 -5.41
C TYR A 109 0.04 0.56 -5.02
N ALA A 110 0.33 -0.09 -3.90
CA ALA A 110 1.69 -0.22 -3.40
C ALA A 110 1.96 -1.60 -2.82
N TRP A 111 3.20 -2.04 -2.98
CA TRP A 111 3.73 -3.28 -2.42
C TRP A 111 4.94 -2.99 -1.57
N TYR A 112 5.07 -3.73 -0.49
CA TYR A 112 6.24 -3.75 0.37
C TYR A 112 7.06 -5.02 0.10
N PHE A 113 8.37 -4.84 -0.01
CA PHE A 113 9.33 -5.94 -0.11
C PHE A 113 10.31 -5.83 1.06
N PRO A 114 10.68 -6.96 1.74
CA PRO A 114 11.54 -6.93 2.91
C PRO A 114 12.94 -6.36 2.66
N LYS A 115 13.43 -6.47 1.45
CA LYS A 115 14.71 -5.87 0.99
C LYS A 115 14.67 -5.59 -0.51
N ASP A 116 15.45 -4.64 -0.94
CA ASP A 116 15.97 -4.49 -2.30
C ASP A 116 17.39 -5.03 -2.34
N GLU A 117 17.65 -6.07 -3.12
CA GLU A 117 18.99 -6.66 -3.28
C GLU A 117 19.20 -7.08 -4.75
N PRO A 118 19.55 -6.14 -5.65
CA PRO A 118 19.76 -6.42 -7.08
C PRO A 118 20.99 -7.28 -7.34
N SER A 119 21.97 -7.24 -6.43
CA SER A 119 23.17 -8.08 -6.43
C SER A 119 23.54 -8.43 -4.99
N PRO A 120 24.20 -9.57 -4.73
CA PRO A 120 24.55 -10.01 -3.38
C PRO A 120 25.25 -8.92 -2.56
N GLY A 121 24.66 -8.54 -1.44
CA GLY A 121 25.20 -7.52 -0.53
C GLY A 121 25.07 -6.06 -0.98
N LEU A 122 24.49 -5.79 -2.15
CA LEU A 122 24.15 -4.45 -2.62
C LEU A 122 22.66 -4.18 -2.44
N GLY A 123 22.30 -2.94 -2.16
CA GLY A 123 20.91 -2.53 -1.98
C GLY A 123 20.61 -2.02 -0.58
N HIS A 124 19.43 -2.25 -0.09
CA HIS A 124 19.00 -1.77 1.23
C HIS A 124 17.86 -2.64 1.82
N ARG A 125 17.78 -2.55 3.15
CA ARG A 125 16.63 -3.05 3.90
C ARG A 125 15.40 -2.27 3.51
N HIS A 126 14.27 -2.95 3.43
CA HIS A 126 12.97 -2.44 3.00
C HIS A 126 12.97 -1.92 1.57
N ASP A 127 11.88 -2.14 0.89
CA ASP A 127 11.58 -1.53 -0.38
C ASP A 127 10.07 -1.28 -0.50
N TRP A 128 9.70 -0.14 -1.06
CA TRP A 128 8.33 0.24 -1.34
C TRP A 128 8.21 0.69 -2.77
N GLU A 129 7.38 -0.01 -3.51
CA GLU A 129 7.08 0.33 -4.90
C GLU A 129 5.59 0.51 -5.11
N GLY A 130 5.21 1.38 -6.03
CA GLY A 130 3.83 1.68 -6.29
C GLY A 130 3.51 2.09 -7.72
N ILE A 131 2.24 1.98 -8.06
CA ILE A 131 1.70 2.51 -9.31
C ILE A 131 0.51 3.43 -9.01
N VAL A 132 0.22 4.33 -9.93
CA VAL A 132 -1.03 5.09 -9.96
C VAL A 132 -1.79 4.72 -11.24
N VAL A 133 -3.00 4.22 -11.05
CA VAL A 133 -3.95 3.97 -12.15
C VAL A 133 -4.90 5.15 -12.22
N TRP A 134 -4.87 5.89 -13.32
CA TRP A 134 -5.71 7.04 -13.57
C TRP A 134 -6.97 6.61 -14.30
N VAL A 135 -8.14 6.90 -13.73
CA VAL A 135 -9.45 6.45 -14.22
C VAL A 135 -10.35 7.67 -14.47
N ASP A 136 -11.17 7.62 -15.47
CA ASP A 136 -12.10 8.73 -15.82
C ASP A 136 -13.13 8.98 -14.70
N ASN A 137 -13.91 7.96 -14.33
CA ASN A 137 -14.91 8.06 -13.28
C ASN A 137 -15.17 6.70 -12.60
N PRO A 138 -14.87 6.55 -11.30
CA PRO A 138 -15.01 5.28 -10.59
C PRO A 138 -16.47 4.81 -10.45
N SER A 139 -17.45 5.71 -10.57
CA SER A 139 -18.88 5.38 -10.50
C SER A 139 -19.43 4.80 -11.80
N ASN A 140 -18.68 4.90 -12.90
CA ASN A 140 -19.09 4.39 -14.19
C ASN A 140 -18.78 2.88 -14.28
N GLN A 141 -19.78 2.07 -14.62
CA GLN A 141 -19.58 0.64 -14.87
C GLN A 141 -18.55 0.38 -15.99
N ASN A 142 -18.51 1.26 -16.98
CA ASN A 142 -17.56 1.23 -18.10
C ASN A 142 -16.41 2.23 -17.93
N ALA A 143 -16.00 2.49 -16.68
CA ALA A 143 -14.88 3.36 -16.40
C ALA A 143 -13.61 2.89 -17.12
N ASN A 144 -12.88 3.85 -17.71
CA ASN A 144 -11.69 3.61 -18.51
C ASN A 144 -10.43 4.00 -17.75
N VAL A 145 -9.38 3.20 -17.91
CA VAL A 145 -8.03 3.58 -17.49
C VAL A 145 -7.49 4.60 -18.49
N LEU A 146 -7.11 5.77 -18.00
CA LEU A 146 -6.58 6.88 -18.80
C LEU A 146 -5.06 6.83 -18.92
N SER A 147 -4.38 6.40 -17.84
CA SER A 147 -2.93 6.24 -17.78
C SER A 147 -2.55 5.32 -16.64
N ILE A 148 -1.37 4.72 -16.73
CA ILE A 148 -0.72 3.94 -15.67
C ILE A 148 0.63 4.61 -15.41
N ALA A 149 0.89 5.03 -14.17
CA ALA A 149 2.18 5.52 -13.74
C ALA A 149 2.83 4.51 -12.80
N TYR A 150 4.04 4.08 -13.06
CA TYR A 150 4.77 3.14 -12.19
C TYR A 150 6.05 3.78 -11.64
N SER A 151 6.38 3.42 -10.39
CA SER A 151 7.54 3.96 -9.69
C SER A 151 8.85 3.31 -10.12
N GLY A 152 9.91 4.09 -10.04
CA GLY A 152 11.29 3.67 -10.19
C GLY A 152 12.22 4.81 -9.78
N HIS A 153 13.14 4.57 -8.86
CA HIS A 153 14.09 5.58 -8.36
C HIS A 153 13.44 6.90 -7.86
N GLY A 154 12.28 6.80 -7.19
CA GLY A 154 11.56 7.97 -6.65
C GLY A 154 10.88 8.84 -7.71
N LYS A 155 10.86 8.38 -8.97
CA LYS A 155 10.14 8.98 -10.10
C LYS A 155 8.99 8.09 -10.52
N PHE A 156 8.10 8.62 -11.35
CA PHE A 156 7.05 7.87 -12.02
C PHE A 156 7.18 7.96 -13.53
N THR A 157 7.01 6.82 -14.19
CA THR A 157 6.93 6.75 -15.65
C THR A 157 5.49 6.48 -16.06
N ASN A 158 4.93 7.33 -16.92
CA ASN A 158 3.57 7.23 -17.42
C ASN A 158 3.51 6.45 -18.73
N VAL A 159 2.53 5.54 -18.84
CA VAL A 159 2.24 4.78 -20.05
C VAL A 159 0.74 4.77 -20.34
N GLN A 160 0.40 4.72 -21.63
CA GLN A 160 -0.97 4.55 -22.06
C GLN A 160 -1.39 3.08 -21.94
N PRO A 161 -2.63 2.80 -21.45
CA PRO A 161 -3.16 1.45 -21.40
C PRO A 161 -3.33 0.89 -22.83
N ASN A 162 -2.97 -0.36 -23.03
CA ASN A 162 -3.13 -1.06 -24.30
C ASN A 162 -3.18 -2.59 -24.06
N VAL A 163 -3.47 -3.36 -25.11
CA VAL A 163 -3.66 -4.82 -25.05
C VAL A 163 -2.41 -5.61 -24.58
N ARG A 164 -1.23 -4.98 -24.54
CA ARG A 164 0.00 -5.64 -24.08
C ARG A 164 0.28 -5.39 -22.60
N ASN A 165 -0.21 -4.28 -22.04
CA ASN A 165 0.04 -3.91 -20.65
C ASN A 165 -1.22 -3.98 -19.77
N MET A 166 -2.32 -4.51 -20.31
CA MET A 166 -3.57 -4.72 -19.59
C MET A 166 -4.09 -6.15 -19.81
N LYS A 167 -4.66 -6.73 -18.77
CA LYS A 167 -5.52 -7.91 -18.85
C LYS A 167 -6.89 -7.50 -18.35
N ASP A 168 -7.84 -7.37 -19.27
CA ASP A 168 -9.14 -6.77 -19.01
C ASP A 168 -8.98 -5.38 -18.39
N THR A 169 -9.42 -5.14 -17.16
CA THR A 169 -9.27 -3.86 -16.45
C THR A 169 -8.00 -3.78 -15.59
N HIS A 170 -7.19 -4.82 -15.56
CA HIS A 170 -6.06 -4.99 -14.64
C HIS A 170 -4.73 -4.62 -15.32
N PRO A 171 -3.99 -3.63 -14.85
CA PRO A 171 -2.63 -3.35 -15.31
C PRO A 171 -1.71 -4.55 -15.08
N LEU A 172 -0.82 -4.80 -16.04
CA LEU A 172 0.22 -5.83 -15.93
C LEU A 172 1.54 -5.17 -15.52
N ILE A 173 2.00 -5.48 -14.31
CA ILE A 173 3.17 -4.87 -13.68
C ILE A 173 4.22 -5.94 -13.42
N ALA A 174 5.47 -5.62 -13.63
CA ALA A 174 6.63 -6.42 -13.29
C ALA A 174 7.42 -5.76 -12.17
N TYR A 175 7.96 -6.57 -11.25
CA TYR A 175 9.02 -6.19 -10.33
C TYR A 175 10.29 -6.92 -10.75
N ASN A 176 11.32 -6.17 -11.09
CA ASN A 176 12.54 -6.70 -11.69
C ASN A 176 13.78 -5.91 -11.29
N SER A 177 14.94 -6.57 -11.34
CA SER A 177 16.22 -5.92 -11.12
C SER A 177 16.63 -5.10 -12.34
N THR A 178 16.96 -3.84 -12.09
CA THR A 178 17.70 -2.97 -13.02
C THR A 178 19.16 -2.98 -12.61
N TRP A 179 19.84 -4.07 -13.00
CA TRP A 179 21.23 -4.32 -12.59
C TRP A 179 22.17 -3.16 -12.99
N PRO A 180 23.09 -2.72 -12.12
CA PRO A 180 23.41 -3.25 -10.78
C PRO A 180 22.74 -2.47 -9.63
N ILE A 181 21.77 -1.61 -9.90
CA ILE A 181 21.39 -0.48 -9.03
C ILE A 181 20.34 -0.87 -8.01
N ASN A 182 19.17 -1.40 -8.44
CA ASN A 182 18.04 -1.74 -7.57
C ASN A 182 17.04 -2.67 -8.27
N HIS A 183 15.96 -3.00 -7.54
CA HIS A 183 14.72 -3.46 -8.14
C HIS A 183 13.77 -2.27 -8.32
N GLU A 184 12.93 -2.32 -9.32
CA GLU A 184 11.91 -1.32 -9.60
C GLU A 184 10.74 -1.93 -10.36
N LEU A 185 9.65 -1.16 -10.51
CA LEU A 185 8.51 -1.56 -11.30
C LEU A 185 8.71 -1.24 -12.78
N HIS A 186 8.13 -2.10 -13.60
CA HIS A 186 8.04 -1.96 -15.06
C HIS A 186 6.66 -2.40 -15.54
N ILE A 187 6.32 -2.05 -16.77
CA ILE A 187 5.20 -2.68 -17.45
C ILE A 187 5.57 -4.12 -17.81
N SER A 188 4.61 -5.02 -17.63
CA SER A 188 4.72 -6.43 -18.04
C SER A 188 3.79 -6.70 -19.22
N ASP A 189 4.16 -7.68 -20.05
CA ASP A 189 3.29 -8.33 -21.03
C ASP A 189 2.82 -9.71 -20.53
N GLN A 190 3.26 -10.10 -19.33
CA GLN A 190 2.91 -11.36 -18.69
C GLN A 190 1.97 -11.13 -17.51
N VAL A 191 0.95 -11.97 -17.40
CA VAL A 191 0.04 -11.96 -16.25
C VAL A 191 0.79 -12.51 -15.03
N GLY A 192 0.84 -11.71 -13.95
CA GLY A 192 1.38 -12.11 -12.67
C GLY A 192 0.31 -12.62 -11.71
N GLY A 193 0.62 -12.61 -10.40
CA GLY A 193 -0.32 -12.91 -9.33
C GLY A 193 -1.01 -11.65 -8.80
N THR A 194 -2.05 -11.86 -7.99
CA THR A 194 -2.65 -10.83 -7.14
C THR A 194 -2.35 -11.13 -5.68
N GLN A 195 -2.34 -10.11 -4.84
CA GLN A 195 -2.25 -10.21 -3.39
C GLN A 195 -3.57 -9.75 -2.77
N PRO A 196 -3.91 -10.16 -1.53
CA PRO A 196 -5.04 -9.59 -0.81
C PRO A 196 -4.97 -8.07 -0.81
N LEU A 197 -6.06 -7.42 -1.25
CA LEU A 197 -6.14 -5.96 -1.36
C LEU A 197 -6.70 -5.37 -0.06
N ILE A 198 -6.02 -4.36 0.47
CA ILE A 198 -6.49 -3.55 1.59
C ILE A 198 -6.39 -2.05 1.26
N GLY A 199 -7.51 -1.33 1.35
CA GLY A 199 -7.54 0.12 1.16
C GLY A 199 -7.06 0.87 2.41
N TRP A 200 -6.51 2.07 2.23
CA TRP A 200 -6.09 2.95 3.32
C TRP A 200 -7.20 3.18 4.36
N GLU A 201 -8.43 3.37 3.88
CA GLU A 201 -9.59 3.61 4.75
C GLU A 201 -10.04 2.36 5.52
N ASP A 202 -9.65 1.17 5.06
CA ASP A 202 -9.97 -0.12 5.67
C ASP A 202 -8.91 -0.57 6.69
N LEU A 203 -7.74 0.07 6.71
CA LEU A 203 -6.71 -0.18 7.70
C LEU A 203 -7.17 0.28 9.09
N THR A 204 -6.73 -0.43 10.13
CA THR A 204 -6.94 0.00 11.51
C THR A 204 -6.26 1.35 11.78
N PRO A 205 -6.74 2.15 12.75
CA PRO A 205 -6.04 3.37 13.17
C PRO A 205 -4.58 3.12 13.57
N ALA A 206 -4.30 1.99 14.23
CA ALA A 206 -2.94 1.61 14.62
C ALA A 206 -2.05 1.35 13.38
N ALA A 207 -2.54 0.61 12.39
CA ALA A 207 -1.81 0.34 11.16
C ALA A 207 -1.55 1.62 10.35
N ARG A 208 -2.55 2.52 10.21
CA ARG A 208 -2.35 3.82 9.54
C ARG A 208 -1.31 4.68 10.25
N ASN A 209 -1.41 4.75 11.59
CA ASN A 209 -0.42 5.49 12.38
C ASN A 209 0.98 4.91 12.17
N ALA A 210 1.14 3.60 12.24
CA ALA A 210 2.42 2.94 12.01
C ALA A 210 2.99 3.23 10.62
N LEU A 211 2.18 3.15 9.55
CA LEU A 211 2.61 3.48 8.18
C LEU A 211 2.94 4.97 8.00
N ASN A 212 2.37 5.86 8.82
CA ASN A 212 2.69 7.29 8.79
C ASN A 212 3.99 7.62 9.53
N THR A 213 4.39 6.84 10.54
CA THR A 213 5.46 7.22 11.48
C THR A 213 6.68 6.31 11.46
N THR A 214 6.56 5.08 10.91
CA THR A 214 7.69 4.15 10.85
C THR A 214 8.74 4.62 9.84
N ASP A 215 9.99 4.64 10.26
CA ASP A 215 11.14 4.84 9.38
C ASP A 215 11.50 3.52 8.69
N PHE A 216 11.21 3.43 7.39
CA PHE A 216 11.63 2.32 6.53
C PHE A 216 12.98 2.58 5.83
N GLY A 217 13.82 3.46 6.38
CA GLY A 217 15.14 3.76 5.86
C GLY A 217 15.08 4.51 4.51
N LYS A 218 15.60 3.91 3.46
CA LYS A 218 15.58 4.51 2.11
C LYS A 218 14.25 4.41 1.40
N ALA A 219 13.37 3.52 1.87
CA ALA A 219 12.05 3.30 1.28
C ALA A 219 11.00 4.17 1.98
N ASN A 220 10.08 4.73 1.20
CA ASN A 220 8.99 5.56 1.72
C ASN A 220 7.65 4.91 1.37
N VAL A 221 6.73 4.85 2.35
CA VAL A 221 5.37 4.39 2.11
C VAL A 221 4.69 5.31 1.09
N PRO A 222 4.31 4.83 -0.11
CA PRO A 222 3.87 5.73 -1.19
C PRO A 222 2.51 6.39 -0.94
N PHE A 223 1.63 5.72 -0.19
CA PHE A 223 0.21 6.06 -0.05
C PHE A 223 -0.16 6.60 1.34
N ASN A 224 0.82 6.80 2.25
CA ASN A 224 0.56 7.39 3.57
C ASN A 224 0.25 8.90 3.48
N ASP A 225 -0.17 9.50 4.59
CA ASP A 225 -0.56 10.92 4.60
C ASP A 225 0.56 11.87 4.16
N PRO A 226 1.83 11.68 4.57
CA PRO A 226 2.92 12.54 4.11
C PRO A 226 3.23 12.47 2.62
N HIS A 227 3.02 11.33 1.96
CA HIS A 227 3.56 11.09 0.62
C HIS A 227 2.49 10.96 -0.48
N PHE A 228 1.26 10.59 -0.16
CA PHE A 228 0.23 10.26 -1.15
C PHE A 228 0.04 11.36 -2.20
N THR A 229 -0.25 12.59 -1.76
CA THR A 229 -0.47 13.71 -2.69
C THR A 229 0.77 14.07 -3.49
N ILE A 230 1.96 14.02 -2.86
CA ILE A 230 3.24 14.28 -3.52
C ILE A 230 3.49 13.25 -4.64
N HIS A 231 3.15 11.99 -4.40
CA HIS A 231 3.30 10.94 -5.40
C HIS A 231 2.25 11.04 -6.52
N LEU A 232 1.02 11.47 -6.23
CA LEU A 232 0.04 11.76 -7.28
C LEU A 232 0.53 12.90 -8.20
N GLU A 233 1.13 13.95 -7.63
CA GLU A 233 1.72 15.03 -8.39
C GLU A 233 2.84 14.54 -9.32
N LYS A 234 3.77 13.73 -8.79
CA LYS A 234 4.86 13.12 -9.58
C LYS A 234 4.37 12.16 -10.66
N ALA A 235 3.25 11.46 -10.42
CA ALA A 235 2.64 10.50 -11.31
C ALA A 235 1.68 11.15 -12.33
N TRP A 236 1.47 12.47 -12.26
CA TRP A 236 0.53 13.17 -13.13
C TRP A 236 0.90 13.04 -14.61
N PHE A 237 -0.07 12.74 -15.46
CA PHE A 237 0.14 12.33 -16.85
C PHE A 237 -0.28 13.39 -17.90
N ARG A 238 -0.70 14.59 -17.46
CA ARG A 238 -1.11 15.71 -18.31
C ARG A 238 -0.30 16.96 -18.02
#